data_efe29117a841f6c352112d097a0f61f8
#
_entry.id   efe29117a841f6c352112d097a0f61f8
#
_cell.length_a   1.000
_cell.length_b   1.000
_cell.length_c   1.000
_cell.angle_alpha   90.00
_cell.angle_beta   90.00
_cell.angle_gamma   90.00
#
_symmetry.space_group_name_H-M   'P 1'
#
loop_
_entity.id
_entity.type
_entity.pdbx_description
1 polymer ?
#
loop_
_entity_poly.entity_id
_entity_poly.type
_entity_poly.pdbx_seq_one_letter_code
_entity_poly.pdbx_strand_id
1 'polypeptide(L)'
;MIELNKIYNEDCLEGMKRIPDGSVDCIVCDLPYEVLNKNNANVQWDRIIPFEPLWGQYERVTKDNAAIILFAQGMFTAKMMLSNPKLWRYNLIWDKVAKTGFLNSKRMPLRQHEDICVFYKQLPTYNPQMVKCEPDKRNHSKGDGKHSQKNSCYGTFVEVPTIISDEKYPTSIISVSKEHTIGHFFHPTQKPVALIQYLIRTYSNEGDTILDNCMGSGSTAIAAIREKRNFIGFELSKEYYDKACNRIKMELAQPTLF
;
A
#
# COMPACT_ATOMS: atom_id res chain seq x y z
N MET A 1 -19.12 4.90 -18.47
CA MET A 1 -17.83 5.53 -18.10
C MET A 1 -17.70 5.40 -16.60
N ILE A 2 -16.51 5.08 -16.08
CA ILE A 2 -16.30 4.99 -14.64
C ILE A 2 -16.17 6.40 -14.05
N GLU A 3 -16.71 6.61 -12.84
CA GLU A 3 -16.66 7.90 -12.14
C GLU A 3 -15.58 7.84 -11.06
N LEU A 4 -14.86 8.95 -10.88
CA LEU A 4 -13.91 9.11 -9.78
C LEU A 4 -14.65 9.25 -8.43
N ASN A 5 -13.93 8.96 -7.35
CA ASN A 5 -14.40 9.06 -5.97
C ASN A 5 -15.62 8.17 -5.68
N LYS A 6 -15.61 6.98 -6.28
CA LYS A 6 -16.71 6.03 -6.19
C LYS A 6 -16.21 4.59 -5.97
N ILE A 7 -16.98 3.84 -5.18
CA ILE A 7 -16.84 2.39 -5.06
C ILE A 7 -17.95 1.75 -5.88
N TYR A 8 -17.64 0.63 -6.53
CA TYR A 8 -18.58 -0.18 -7.32
C TYR A 8 -18.74 -1.56 -6.67
N ASN A 9 -19.98 -2.01 -6.51
CA ASN A 9 -20.24 -3.35 -5.97
C ASN A 9 -20.33 -4.38 -7.10
N GLU A 10 -19.18 -4.87 -7.51
CA GLU A 10 -19.05 -5.82 -8.63
C GLU A 10 -17.69 -6.53 -8.59
N ASP A 11 -17.53 -7.53 -9.45
CA ASP A 11 -16.23 -8.17 -9.67
C ASP A 11 -15.22 -7.16 -10.22
N CYS A 12 -14.03 -7.11 -9.62
CA CYS A 12 -13.03 -6.11 -9.95
C CYS A 12 -12.44 -6.29 -11.36
N LEU A 13 -12.31 -7.53 -11.88
CA LEU A 13 -11.81 -7.78 -13.22
C LEU A 13 -12.78 -7.26 -14.27
N GLU A 14 -14.10 -7.39 -14.04
CA GLU A 14 -15.12 -6.82 -14.90
C GLU A 14 -15.19 -5.29 -14.78
N GLY A 15 -15.15 -4.79 -13.54
CA GLY A 15 -15.19 -3.37 -13.26
C GLY A 15 -14.01 -2.60 -13.86
N MET A 16 -12.80 -3.13 -13.72
CA MET A 16 -11.59 -2.52 -14.26
C MET A 16 -11.62 -2.36 -15.78
N LYS A 17 -12.34 -3.20 -16.54
CA LYS A 17 -12.49 -3.06 -18.02
C LYS A 17 -13.05 -1.69 -18.43
N ARG A 18 -13.76 -1.00 -17.54
CA ARG A 18 -14.35 0.32 -17.81
C ARG A 18 -13.42 1.48 -17.46
N ILE A 19 -12.30 1.21 -16.79
CA ILE A 19 -11.27 2.22 -16.50
C ILE A 19 -10.51 2.50 -17.81
N PRO A 20 -10.32 3.76 -18.20
CA PRO A 20 -9.51 4.11 -19.35
C PRO A 20 -8.06 3.64 -19.21
N ASP A 21 -7.41 3.31 -20.31
CA ASP A 21 -6.01 2.93 -20.35
C ASP A 21 -5.13 4.09 -19.83
N GLY A 22 -4.12 3.77 -19.03
CA GLY A 22 -3.15 4.73 -18.52
C GLY A 22 -3.75 5.90 -17.71
N SER A 23 -4.88 5.67 -17.00
CA SER A 23 -5.57 6.71 -16.23
C SER A 23 -5.36 6.63 -14.71
N VAL A 24 -4.72 5.57 -14.22
CA VAL A 24 -4.48 5.33 -12.79
C VAL A 24 -3.03 5.69 -12.46
N ASP A 25 -2.83 6.52 -11.45
CA ASP A 25 -1.51 6.99 -11.00
C ASP A 25 -0.87 6.06 -9.98
N CYS A 26 -1.68 5.39 -9.16
CA CYS A 26 -1.18 4.46 -8.16
C CYS A 26 -2.24 3.40 -7.83
N ILE A 27 -1.80 2.17 -7.61
CA ILE A 27 -2.63 1.10 -7.06
C ILE A 27 -2.18 0.83 -5.63
N VAL A 28 -3.11 0.82 -4.67
CA VAL A 28 -2.88 0.39 -3.29
C VAL A 28 -3.97 -0.60 -2.94
N CYS A 29 -3.63 -1.88 -2.83
CA CYS A 29 -4.64 -2.93 -2.66
C CYS A 29 -4.21 -4.03 -1.71
N ASP A 30 -5.16 -4.49 -0.88
CA ASP A 30 -5.06 -5.68 -0.04
C ASP A 30 -5.84 -6.82 -0.70
N LEU A 31 -5.16 -7.57 -1.56
CA LEU A 31 -5.78 -8.69 -2.29
C LEU A 31 -6.21 -9.81 -1.32
N PRO A 32 -7.17 -10.64 -1.67
CA PRO A 32 -7.50 -11.83 -0.89
C PRO A 32 -6.37 -12.88 -0.99
N TYR A 33 -5.95 -13.45 0.17
CA TYR A 33 -4.80 -14.37 0.28
C TYR A 33 -5.17 -15.85 0.29
N GLU A 34 -6.48 -16.16 0.37
CA GLU A 34 -7.01 -17.54 0.55
C GLU A 34 -6.47 -18.22 1.83
N VAL A 35 -6.35 -17.44 2.91
CA VAL A 35 -5.82 -17.93 4.20
C VAL A 35 -6.90 -18.09 5.27
N LEU A 36 -8.10 -17.59 5.05
CA LEU A 36 -9.23 -17.72 5.95
C LEU A 36 -9.93 -19.07 5.76
N ASN A 37 -10.77 -19.43 6.70
CA ASN A 37 -11.40 -20.75 6.70
C ASN A 37 -12.32 -20.95 5.49
N LYS A 38 -11.87 -21.73 4.52
CA LYS A 38 -12.58 -22.03 3.26
C LYS A 38 -13.96 -22.69 3.46
N ASN A 39 -14.19 -23.33 4.61
CA ASN A 39 -15.45 -23.99 4.93
C ASN A 39 -16.48 -23.02 5.54
N ASN A 40 -16.13 -21.76 5.76
CA ASN A 40 -17.03 -20.76 6.30
C ASN A 40 -17.65 -19.96 5.14
N ALA A 41 -18.99 -20.07 4.98
CA ALA A 41 -19.72 -19.35 3.95
C ALA A 41 -19.55 -17.83 4.01
N ASN A 42 -19.26 -17.28 5.19
CA ASN A 42 -19.07 -15.84 5.39
C ASN A 42 -17.71 -15.30 4.89
N VAL A 43 -16.81 -16.16 4.45
CA VAL A 43 -15.46 -15.77 3.94
C VAL A 43 -15.23 -16.25 2.50
N GLN A 44 -16.28 -16.46 1.73
CA GLN A 44 -16.18 -16.86 0.31
C GLN A 44 -15.50 -15.82 -0.57
N TRP A 45 -15.41 -14.57 -0.10
CA TRP A 45 -14.69 -13.48 -0.75
C TRP A 45 -13.16 -13.64 -0.66
N ASP A 46 -12.62 -14.44 0.29
CA ASP A 46 -11.17 -14.70 0.42
C ASP A 46 -10.70 -15.77 -0.59
N ARG A 47 -10.83 -15.47 -1.88
CA ARG A 47 -10.34 -16.30 -2.99
C ARG A 47 -9.30 -15.52 -3.77
N ILE A 48 -8.16 -16.17 -4.06
CA ILE A 48 -7.11 -15.55 -4.88
C ILE A 48 -7.69 -15.16 -6.23
N ILE A 49 -7.55 -13.89 -6.59
CA ILE A 49 -7.86 -13.39 -7.92
C ILE A 49 -6.80 -13.95 -8.89
N PRO A 50 -7.19 -14.52 -10.04
CA PRO A 50 -6.23 -15.04 -11.00
C PRO A 50 -5.24 -13.96 -11.44
N PHE A 51 -3.94 -14.26 -11.30
CA PHE A 51 -2.90 -13.24 -11.52
C PHE A 51 -2.80 -12.77 -12.97
N GLU A 52 -2.95 -13.66 -13.94
CA GLU A 52 -2.83 -13.30 -15.36
C GLU A 52 -3.82 -12.21 -15.79
N PRO A 53 -5.14 -12.37 -15.62
CA PRO A 53 -6.09 -11.30 -15.95
C PRO A 53 -5.93 -10.07 -15.06
N LEU A 54 -5.52 -10.24 -13.78
CA LEU A 54 -5.28 -9.13 -12.86
C LEU A 54 -4.14 -8.23 -13.38
N TRP A 55 -2.98 -8.82 -13.72
CA TRP A 55 -1.85 -8.09 -14.27
C TRP A 55 -2.19 -7.47 -15.62
N GLY A 56 -2.97 -8.16 -16.48
CA GLY A 56 -3.44 -7.59 -17.73
C GLY A 56 -4.24 -6.29 -17.53
N GLN A 57 -5.09 -6.24 -16.50
CA GLN A 57 -5.80 -5.01 -16.14
C GLN A 57 -4.89 -3.97 -15.49
N TYR A 58 -4.03 -4.35 -14.56
CA TYR A 58 -3.12 -3.42 -13.91
C TYR A 58 -2.20 -2.72 -14.91
N GLU A 59 -1.55 -3.48 -15.80
CA GLU A 59 -0.64 -2.93 -16.81
C GLU A 59 -1.37 -2.03 -17.84
N ARG A 60 -2.65 -2.30 -18.11
CA ARG A 60 -3.47 -1.48 -19.01
C ARG A 60 -3.91 -0.17 -18.37
N VAL A 61 -4.44 -0.23 -17.13
CA VAL A 61 -5.07 0.95 -16.52
C VAL A 61 -4.06 1.91 -15.91
N THR A 62 -2.87 1.44 -15.52
CA THR A 62 -1.85 2.28 -14.89
C THR A 62 -1.06 3.09 -15.91
N LYS A 63 -0.65 4.29 -15.50
CA LYS A 63 0.37 5.07 -16.21
C LYS A 63 1.73 4.34 -16.16
N ASP A 64 2.61 4.63 -17.10
CA ASP A 64 3.93 3.99 -17.17
C ASP A 64 4.78 4.23 -15.90
N ASN A 65 4.60 5.37 -15.24
CA ASN A 65 5.26 5.75 -14.00
C ASN A 65 4.38 5.55 -12.76
N ALA A 66 3.38 4.70 -12.82
CA ALA A 66 2.55 4.35 -11.68
C ALA A 66 3.24 3.34 -10.77
N ALA A 67 3.04 3.45 -9.46
CA ALA A 67 3.37 2.41 -8.51
C ALA A 67 2.17 1.49 -8.28
N ILE A 68 2.43 0.17 -8.19
CA ILE A 68 1.45 -0.85 -7.81
C ILE A 68 1.90 -1.44 -6.47
N ILE A 69 1.12 -1.23 -5.44
CA ILE A 69 1.46 -1.50 -4.04
C ILE A 69 0.47 -2.53 -3.51
N LEU A 70 0.95 -3.75 -3.27
CA LEU A 70 0.12 -4.88 -2.90
C LEU A 70 0.54 -5.44 -1.55
N PHE A 71 -0.41 -5.52 -0.61
CA PHE A 71 -0.17 -6.18 0.66
C PHE A 71 -0.07 -7.68 0.47
N ALA A 72 0.79 -8.32 1.23
CA ALA A 72 1.00 -9.76 1.16
C ALA A 72 1.54 -10.32 2.49
N GLN A 73 1.44 -11.64 2.68
CA GLN A 73 2.00 -12.30 3.85
C GLN A 73 2.41 -13.75 3.52
N GLY A 74 3.58 -14.15 4.02
CA GLY A 74 4.06 -15.54 3.94
C GLY A 74 4.17 -16.08 2.53
N MET A 75 3.60 -17.27 2.25
CA MET A 75 3.66 -17.86 0.91
C MET A 75 2.97 -17.02 -0.16
N PHE A 76 1.96 -16.23 0.20
CA PHE A 76 1.31 -15.33 -0.75
C PHE A 76 2.27 -14.24 -1.23
N THR A 77 3.18 -13.74 -0.38
CA THR A 77 4.25 -12.81 -0.78
C THR A 77 5.11 -13.41 -1.92
N ALA A 78 5.56 -14.65 -1.75
CA ALA A 78 6.35 -15.32 -2.78
C ALA A 78 5.58 -15.51 -4.10
N LYS A 79 4.30 -15.94 -4.02
CA LYS A 79 3.43 -16.07 -5.19
C LYS A 79 3.24 -14.71 -5.88
N MET A 80 3.03 -13.64 -5.11
CA MET A 80 2.85 -12.29 -5.64
C MET A 80 4.09 -11.81 -6.39
N MET A 81 5.28 -11.94 -5.80
CA MET A 81 6.54 -11.57 -6.44
C MET A 81 6.79 -12.35 -7.73
N LEU A 82 6.52 -13.66 -7.72
CA LEU A 82 6.70 -14.54 -8.88
C LEU A 82 5.62 -14.34 -9.96
N SER A 83 4.47 -13.76 -9.62
CA SER A 83 3.39 -13.54 -10.58
C SER A 83 3.73 -12.46 -11.63
N ASN A 84 4.60 -11.50 -11.29
CA ASN A 84 5.15 -10.53 -12.26
C ASN A 84 6.57 -10.07 -11.85
N PRO A 85 7.59 -10.94 -12.01
CA PRO A 85 8.97 -10.63 -11.60
C PRO A 85 9.60 -9.50 -12.43
N LYS A 86 9.03 -9.18 -13.59
CA LYS A 86 9.51 -8.08 -14.44
C LYS A 86 9.16 -6.71 -13.86
N LEU A 87 8.03 -6.59 -13.17
CA LEU A 87 7.56 -5.36 -12.55
C LEU A 87 7.93 -5.28 -11.07
N TRP A 88 8.13 -6.40 -10.38
CA TRP A 88 8.53 -6.40 -8.97
C TRP A 88 9.89 -5.71 -8.78
N ARG A 89 9.98 -4.87 -7.75
CA ARG A 89 11.19 -4.10 -7.45
C ARG A 89 11.73 -4.35 -6.06
N TYR A 90 10.89 -4.21 -5.03
CA TYR A 90 11.27 -4.41 -3.64
C TYR A 90 10.03 -4.62 -2.77
N ASN A 91 10.29 -5.04 -1.53
CA ASN A 91 9.25 -5.08 -0.51
C ASN A 91 9.53 -4.04 0.56
N LEU A 92 8.45 -3.43 1.06
CA LEU A 92 8.43 -2.75 2.35
C LEU A 92 7.87 -3.71 3.39
N ILE A 93 8.23 -3.49 4.64
CA ILE A 93 7.73 -4.27 5.78
C ILE A 93 6.84 -3.37 6.62
N TRP A 94 5.58 -3.75 6.73
CA TRP A 94 4.71 -3.12 7.72
C TRP A 94 4.87 -3.79 9.07
N ASP A 95 5.54 -3.11 10.01
CA ASP A 95 5.56 -3.48 11.41
C ASP A 95 4.25 -3.02 12.08
N LYS A 96 3.44 -4.00 12.48
CA LYS A 96 2.11 -3.76 13.10
C LYS A 96 2.20 -3.29 14.55
N VAL A 97 3.41 -3.28 15.14
CA VAL A 97 3.66 -3.03 16.56
C VAL A 97 2.99 -4.10 17.44
N ALA A 98 1.71 -4.36 17.22
CA ALA A 98 0.96 -5.42 17.87
C ALA A 98 1.29 -6.81 17.30
N LYS A 99 1.45 -7.78 18.18
CA LYS A 99 1.80 -9.16 17.83
C LYS A 99 0.55 -10.02 17.67
N THR A 100 0.58 -10.94 16.72
CA THR A 100 -0.52 -11.89 16.45
C THR A 100 -0.02 -13.34 16.44
N GLY A 101 -0.94 -14.31 16.53
CA GLY A 101 -0.59 -15.74 16.52
C GLY A 101 -0.30 -16.33 17.89
N PHE A 102 -0.84 -15.74 18.95
CA PHE A 102 -0.61 -16.15 20.34
C PHE A 102 -0.87 -17.65 20.60
N LEU A 103 -1.86 -18.25 19.96
CA LEU A 103 -2.16 -19.69 20.10
C LEU A 103 -0.99 -20.59 19.67
N ASN A 104 -0.06 -20.08 18.86
CA ASN A 104 1.13 -20.79 18.40
C ASN A 104 2.42 -20.33 19.08
N SER A 105 2.35 -19.53 20.14
CA SER A 105 3.52 -18.92 20.80
C SER A 105 4.54 -19.92 21.32
N LYS A 106 4.13 -21.15 21.64
CA LYS A 106 5.02 -22.24 22.07
C LYS A 106 5.64 -23.03 20.90
N ARG A 107 5.27 -22.74 19.65
CA ARG A 107 5.69 -23.50 18.45
C ARG A 107 6.46 -22.64 17.46
N MET A 108 6.18 -21.35 17.42
CA MET A 108 6.81 -20.40 16.51
C MET A 108 6.76 -18.96 17.07
N PRO A 109 7.62 -18.06 16.59
CA PRO A 109 7.56 -16.65 16.95
C PRO A 109 6.21 -16.03 16.62
N LEU A 110 5.78 -15.06 17.42
CA LEU A 110 4.59 -14.27 17.15
C LEU A 110 4.80 -13.42 15.88
N ARG A 111 3.78 -13.33 15.05
CA ARG A 111 3.82 -12.51 13.83
C ARG A 111 3.57 -11.04 14.17
N GLN A 112 4.49 -10.19 13.75
CA GLN A 112 4.42 -8.75 13.99
C GLN A 112 4.36 -7.94 12.71
N HIS A 113 4.67 -8.52 11.56
CA HIS A 113 4.76 -7.80 10.29
C HIS A 113 3.90 -8.39 9.18
N GLU A 114 3.69 -7.60 8.15
CA GLU A 114 3.22 -7.99 6.82
C GLU A 114 4.13 -7.38 5.76
N ASP A 115 4.20 -8.02 4.60
CA ASP A 115 4.94 -7.52 3.45
C ASP A 115 4.06 -6.55 2.64
N ILE A 116 4.71 -5.58 2.00
CA ILE A 116 4.09 -4.70 1.02
C ILE A 116 4.96 -4.78 -0.23
N CYS A 117 4.48 -5.48 -1.25
CA CYS A 117 5.19 -5.66 -2.50
C CYS A 117 5.00 -4.43 -3.39
N VAL A 118 6.10 -3.86 -3.87
CA VAL A 118 6.10 -2.68 -4.76
C VAL A 118 6.53 -3.08 -6.16
N PHE A 119 5.66 -2.78 -7.11
CA PHE A 119 5.85 -3.05 -8.54
C PHE A 119 5.75 -1.75 -9.34
N TYR A 120 6.54 -1.61 -10.37
CA TYR A 120 6.40 -0.54 -11.36
C TYR A 120 7.14 -0.86 -12.66
N LYS A 121 6.69 -0.25 -13.77
CA LYS A 121 7.30 -0.37 -15.08
C LYS A 121 8.46 0.60 -15.25
N GLN A 122 8.21 1.89 -15.01
CA GLN A 122 9.21 2.96 -14.97
C GLN A 122 9.29 3.53 -13.55
N LEU A 123 10.34 4.29 -13.25
CA LEU A 123 10.50 4.91 -11.94
C LEU A 123 9.25 5.73 -11.59
N PRO A 124 8.55 5.40 -10.51
CA PRO A 124 7.29 6.05 -10.15
C PRO A 124 7.52 7.39 -9.47
N THR A 125 6.44 8.14 -9.26
CA THR A 125 6.42 9.21 -8.26
C THR A 125 6.94 8.65 -6.95
N TYR A 126 7.92 9.33 -6.35
CA TYR A 126 8.48 8.96 -5.05
C TYR A 126 8.73 10.20 -4.21
N ASN A 127 7.89 10.40 -3.21
CA ASN A 127 7.96 11.48 -2.24
C ASN A 127 8.42 10.89 -0.90
N PRO A 128 9.73 10.90 -0.58
CA PRO A 128 10.22 10.29 0.64
C PRO A 128 9.61 10.97 1.87
N GLN A 129 9.00 10.18 2.74
CA GLN A 129 8.44 10.67 4.00
C GLN A 129 9.57 10.78 5.02
N MET A 130 10.22 11.94 5.04
CA MET A 130 11.41 12.20 5.87
C MET A 130 11.10 12.03 7.36
N VAL A 131 12.05 11.48 8.10
CA VAL A 131 11.92 11.20 9.55
C VAL A 131 12.84 12.13 10.32
N LYS A 132 12.31 12.89 11.28
CA LYS A 132 13.11 13.73 12.17
C LYS A 132 14.09 12.90 13.00
N CYS A 133 15.30 13.39 13.13
CA CYS A 133 16.35 12.77 13.92
C CYS A 133 16.53 13.48 15.26
N GLU A 134 16.83 12.69 16.29
CA GLU A 134 17.41 13.25 17.51
C GLU A 134 18.73 13.95 17.22
N PRO A 135 19.05 15.07 17.90
CA PRO A 135 20.26 15.86 17.63
C PRO A 135 21.59 15.07 17.70
N ASP A 136 21.67 14.08 18.56
CA ASP A 136 22.81 13.20 18.78
C ASP A 136 22.94 12.09 17.71
N LYS A 137 21.88 11.85 16.94
CA LYS A 137 21.80 10.83 15.87
C LYS A 137 21.86 11.43 14.48
N ARG A 138 22.24 12.71 14.36
CA ARG A 138 22.41 13.38 13.07
C ARG A 138 23.50 12.69 12.25
N ASN A 139 23.31 12.66 10.96
CA ASN A 139 24.25 12.02 10.06
C ASN A 139 25.56 12.86 10.00
N HIS A 140 26.65 12.30 10.50
CA HIS A 140 27.96 12.92 10.51
C HIS A 140 28.87 12.34 9.43
N SER A 141 28.35 11.94 8.27
CA SER A 141 29.25 11.47 7.22
C SER A 141 30.16 12.60 6.78
N LYS A 142 31.47 12.34 6.75
CA LYS A 142 32.54 13.34 6.46
C LYS A 142 32.92 13.38 4.98
N GLY A 143 31.93 13.18 4.08
CA GLY A 143 32.22 13.35 2.65
C GLY A 143 32.43 14.82 2.30
N ASP A 144 33.56 15.16 1.68
CA ASP A 144 33.86 16.52 1.24
C ASP A 144 33.46 16.79 -0.23
N GLY A 145 32.87 15.80 -0.89
CA GLY A 145 32.42 15.86 -2.28
C GLY A 145 33.54 15.92 -3.32
N LYS A 146 34.81 15.79 -2.90
CA LYS A 146 35.97 15.96 -3.76
C LYS A 146 36.62 14.65 -4.17
N HIS A 147 36.30 13.56 -3.48
CA HIS A 147 36.93 12.26 -3.71
C HIS A 147 35.94 11.29 -4.36
N SER A 148 36.44 10.57 -5.37
CA SER A 148 35.71 9.42 -5.90
C SER A 148 36.11 8.16 -5.11
N GLN A 149 35.14 7.47 -4.54
CA GLN A 149 35.39 6.18 -3.92
C GLN A 149 35.10 5.06 -4.92
N LYS A 150 36.01 4.09 -4.99
CA LYS A 150 35.80 2.87 -5.76
C LYS A 150 35.38 1.75 -4.80
N ASN A 151 34.16 1.27 -4.97
CA ASN A 151 33.65 0.14 -4.21
C ASN A 151 33.57 -1.09 -5.13
N SER A 152 34.06 -2.23 -4.67
CA SER A 152 34.03 -3.47 -5.45
C SER A 152 32.62 -3.95 -5.82
N CYS A 153 31.61 -3.56 -5.02
CA CYS A 153 30.21 -3.94 -5.25
C CYS A 153 29.43 -2.89 -6.06
N TYR A 154 29.71 -1.60 -5.88
CA TYR A 154 28.94 -0.50 -6.45
C TYR A 154 29.67 0.31 -7.52
N GLY A 155 30.90 -0.07 -7.85
CA GLY A 155 31.71 0.64 -8.82
C GLY A 155 32.27 1.96 -8.29
N THR A 156 32.48 2.94 -9.18
CA THR A 156 33.00 4.25 -8.83
C THR A 156 31.84 5.24 -8.65
N PHE A 157 31.81 5.91 -7.52
CA PHE A 157 30.80 6.96 -7.25
C PHE A 157 31.52 8.21 -6.68
N VAL A 158 30.94 9.37 -6.95
CA VAL A 158 31.44 10.65 -6.38
C VAL A 158 30.80 10.82 -5.02
N GLU A 159 31.61 11.12 -4.01
CA GLU A 159 31.10 11.48 -2.70
C GLU A 159 30.26 12.76 -2.81
N VAL A 160 29.02 12.71 -2.32
CA VAL A 160 28.20 13.91 -2.21
C VAL A 160 28.52 14.60 -0.89
N PRO A 161 28.69 15.94 -0.86
CA PRO A 161 28.89 16.68 0.38
C PRO A 161 27.79 16.35 1.39
N THR A 162 28.17 16.06 2.62
CA THR A 162 27.19 15.77 3.67
C THR A 162 26.47 17.05 4.05
N ILE A 163 25.19 17.09 3.78
CA ILE A 163 24.30 18.11 4.33
C ILE A 163 23.90 17.62 5.73
N ILE A 164 24.25 18.38 6.75
CA ILE A 164 23.76 18.13 8.11
C ILE A 164 22.27 18.46 8.09
N SER A 165 21.45 17.44 8.19
CA SER A 165 20.00 17.58 8.22
C SER A 165 19.45 16.99 9.53
N ASP A 166 18.41 17.62 10.06
CA ASP A 166 17.63 17.10 11.18
C ASP A 166 16.68 15.98 10.74
N GLU A 167 16.75 15.61 9.47
CA GLU A 167 15.88 14.59 8.87
C GLU A 167 16.71 13.48 8.21
N LYS A 168 16.16 12.27 8.25
CA LYS A 168 16.69 11.08 7.58
C LYS A 168 15.70 10.54 6.56
N TYR A 169 16.22 9.94 5.50
CA TYR A 169 15.41 9.19 4.57
C TYR A 169 14.69 8.03 5.28
N PRO A 170 13.46 7.72 4.86
CA PRO A 170 12.72 6.59 5.40
C PRO A 170 13.43 5.27 5.11
N THR A 171 13.17 4.27 5.96
CA THR A 171 13.66 2.90 5.77
C THR A 171 12.58 2.03 5.14
N SER A 172 12.95 0.80 4.78
CA SER A 172 12.00 -0.19 4.25
C SER A 172 11.04 -0.74 5.31
N ILE A 173 11.17 -0.36 6.59
CA ILE A 173 10.28 -0.77 7.68
C ILE A 173 9.40 0.40 8.08
N ILE A 174 8.09 0.21 8.00
CA ILE A 174 7.07 1.20 8.32
C ILE A 174 6.34 0.72 9.58
N SER A 175 6.52 1.41 10.70
CA SER A 175 5.85 1.06 11.97
C SER A 175 4.57 1.87 12.15
N VAL A 176 3.44 1.20 11.98
CA VAL A 176 2.10 1.77 12.19
C VAL A 176 1.26 0.77 12.97
N SER A 177 0.78 1.15 14.15
CA SER A 177 -0.10 0.29 14.93
C SER A 177 -1.44 0.09 14.24
N LYS A 178 -2.06 -1.09 14.45
CA LYS A 178 -3.45 -1.28 14.07
C LYS A 178 -4.32 -0.30 14.85
N GLU A 179 -5.29 0.29 14.16
CA GLU A 179 -6.29 1.12 14.82
C GLU A 179 -7.11 0.24 15.78
N HIS A 180 -6.96 0.47 17.07
CA HIS A 180 -7.79 -0.15 18.12
C HIS A 180 -8.95 0.78 18.46
N THR A 181 -9.86 0.99 17.53
CA THR A 181 -11.10 1.69 17.86
C THR A 181 -12.08 0.68 18.44
N ILE A 182 -12.27 0.68 19.74
CA ILE A 182 -13.24 -0.17 20.42
C ILE A 182 -14.62 0.06 19.80
N GLY A 183 -15.21 -0.99 19.23
CA GLY A 183 -16.54 -0.94 18.61
C GLY A 183 -16.61 -0.59 17.13
N HIS A 184 -15.52 -0.34 16.41
CA HIS A 184 -15.53 0.11 15.01
C HIS A 184 -14.62 -0.70 14.07
N PHE A 185 -14.56 -2.03 14.23
CA PHE A 185 -13.98 -2.89 13.20
C PHE A 185 -15.01 -3.12 12.10
N PHE A 186 -14.86 -2.42 10.98
CA PHE A 186 -15.74 -2.60 9.84
C PHE A 186 -15.39 -3.86 9.02
N HIS A 187 -14.14 -4.34 9.13
CA HIS A 187 -13.64 -5.53 8.43
C HIS A 187 -12.57 -6.24 9.27
N PRO A 188 -12.55 -7.60 9.34
CA PRO A 188 -11.61 -8.36 10.18
C PRO A 188 -10.13 -8.15 9.81
N THR A 189 -9.83 -7.85 8.56
CA THR A 189 -8.48 -7.61 8.03
C THR A 189 -8.20 -6.15 7.67
N GLN A 190 -8.99 -5.20 8.21
CA GLN A 190 -8.86 -3.78 7.91
C GLN A 190 -7.42 -3.28 8.08
N LYS A 191 -6.89 -2.64 7.03
CA LYS A 191 -5.61 -1.94 7.10
C LYS A 191 -5.78 -0.56 7.74
N PRO A 192 -4.81 -0.11 8.56
CA PRO A 192 -4.84 1.23 9.15
C PRO A 192 -4.85 2.32 8.07
N VAL A 193 -5.74 3.31 8.23
CA VAL A 193 -5.79 4.44 7.31
C VAL A 193 -4.44 5.17 7.27
N ALA A 194 -3.79 5.37 8.43
CA ALA A 194 -2.49 6.02 8.52
C ALA A 194 -1.39 5.33 7.69
N LEU A 195 -1.39 3.99 7.61
CA LEU A 195 -0.46 3.25 6.77
C LEU A 195 -0.72 3.52 5.28
N ILE A 196 -1.99 3.48 4.87
CA ILE A 196 -2.36 3.74 3.48
C ILE A 196 -2.08 5.20 3.10
N GLN A 197 -2.34 6.16 3.99
CA GLN A 197 -1.95 7.57 3.79
C GLN A 197 -0.45 7.71 3.55
N TYR A 198 0.37 7.03 4.35
CA TYR A 198 1.82 7.02 4.15
C TYR A 198 2.21 6.52 2.75
N LEU A 199 1.62 5.42 2.30
CA LEU A 199 1.87 4.84 0.97
C LEU A 199 1.40 5.78 -0.15
N ILE A 200 0.19 6.33 -0.03
CA ILE A 200 -0.38 7.27 -1.01
C ILE A 200 0.48 8.52 -1.13
N ARG A 201 0.89 9.13 -0.01
CA ARG A 201 1.80 10.30 -0.03
C ARG A 201 3.12 9.98 -0.69
N THR A 202 3.65 8.78 -0.42
CA THR A 202 4.95 8.36 -0.96
C THR A 202 4.92 8.16 -2.48
N TYR A 203 3.84 7.59 -3.01
CA TYR A 203 3.81 7.12 -4.41
C TYR A 203 2.80 7.86 -5.30
N SER A 204 2.26 8.96 -4.84
CA SER A 204 1.35 9.81 -5.65
C SER A 204 1.43 11.27 -5.25
N ASN A 205 0.88 12.15 -6.09
CA ASN A 205 0.73 13.58 -5.84
C ASN A 205 -0.74 13.94 -5.58
N GLU A 206 -1.00 15.14 -5.02
CA GLU A 206 -2.38 15.64 -4.88
C GLU A 206 -3.07 15.68 -6.26
N GLY A 207 -4.33 15.27 -6.31
CA GLY A 207 -5.12 15.17 -7.54
C GLY A 207 -4.97 13.85 -8.31
N ASP A 208 -3.95 13.04 -8.03
CA ASP A 208 -3.74 11.72 -8.66
C ASP A 208 -4.90 10.75 -8.35
N THR A 209 -5.06 9.74 -9.21
CA THR A 209 -6.09 8.71 -9.09
C THR A 209 -5.51 7.43 -8.49
N ILE A 210 -6.06 7.01 -7.35
CA ILE A 210 -5.71 5.79 -6.64
C ILE A 210 -6.74 4.70 -6.96
N LEU A 211 -6.28 3.52 -7.34
CA LEU A 211 -7.14 2.34 -7.52
C LEU A 211 -6.97 1.37 -6.37
N ASP A 212 -8.08 0.90 -5.82
CA ASP A 212 -8.15 -0.25 -4.94
C ASP A 212 -9.23 -1.21 -5.44
N ASN A 213 -8.83 -2.32 -6.01
CA ASN A 213 -9.75 -3.29 -6.60
C ASN A 213 -10.31 -4.31 -5.60
N CYS A 214 -9.96 -4.21 -4.31
CA CYS A 214 -10.52 -5.01 -3.20
C CYS A 214 -10.75 -4.10 -1.99
N MET A 215 -11.65 -3.13 -2.15
CA MET A 215 -11.80 -1.95 -1.27
C MET A 215 -12.13 -2.31 0.19
N GLY A 216 -12.78 -3.46 0.45
CA GLY A 216 -13.11 -3.92 1.79
C GLY A 216 -13.88 -2.90 2.60
N SER A 217 -13.28 -2.43 3.69
CA SER A 217 -13.87 -1.43 4.59
C SER A 217 -13.71 0.02 4.14
N GLY A 218 -13.11 0.29 2.97
CA GLY A 218 -12.92 1.63 2.43
C GLY A 218 -11.71 2.40 2.99
N SER A 219 -10.74 1.72 3.62
CA SER A 219 -9.58 2.42 4.19
C SER A 219 -8.78 3.18 3.15
N THR A 220 -8.64 2.63 1.93
CA THR A 220 -7.94 3.30 0.82
C THR A 220 -8.70 4.53 0.35
N ALA A 221 -10.03 4.48 0.25
CA ALA A 221 -10.85 5.63 -0.11
C ALA A 221 -10.73 6.76 0.92
N ILE A 222 -10.80 6.43 2.23
CA ILE A 222 -10.63 7.42 3.31
C ILE A 222 -9.24 8.06 3.24
N ALA A 223 -8.19 7.23 3.06
CA ALA A 223 -6.83 7.74 2.93
C ALA A 223 -6.67 8.66 1.70
N ALA A 224 -7.24 8.29 0.56
CA ALA A 224 -7.21 9.11 -0.65
C ALA A 224 -7.90 10.47 -0.43
N ILE A 225 -9.09 10.49 0.19
CA ILE A 225 -9.82 11.72 0.52
C ILE A 225 -8.96 12.63 1.41
N ARG A 226 -8.40 12.09 2.50
CA ARG A 226 -7.57 12.85 3.45
C ARG A 226 -6.32 13.44 2.81
N GLU A 227 -5.76 12.71 1.84
CA GLU A 227 -4.57 13.12 1.12
C GLU A 227 -4.89 13.91 -0.18
N LYS A 228 -6.14 14.30 -0.41
CA LYS A 228 -6.60 15.04 -1.60
C LYS A 228 -6.29 14.32 -2.92
N ARG A 229 -6.44 13.00 -2.95
CA ARG A 229 -6.37 12.17 -4.15
C ARG A 229 -7.75 11.73 -4.55
N ASN A 230 -7.93 11.48 -5.85
CA ASN A 230 -9.12 10.78 -6.33
C ASN A 230 -8.98 9.28 -6.10
N PHE A 231 -10.09 8.57 -6.06
CA PHE A 231 -10.06 7.11 -5.96
C PHE A 231 -11.07 6.45 -6.87
N ILE A 232 -10.80 5.20 -7.21
CA ILE A 232 -11.74 4.24 -7.81
C ILE A 232 -11.65 2.98 -6.97
N GLY A 233 -12.78 2.42 -6.56
CA GLY A 233 -12.81 1.22 -5.75
C GLY A 233 -13.76 0.15 -6.28
N PHE A 234 -13.41 -1.12 -6.05
CA PHE A 234 -14.30 -2.25 -6.27
C PHE A 234 -14.42 -3.09 -5.01
N GLU A 235 -15.62 -3.55 -4.72
CA GLU A 235 -15.88 -4.46 -3.60
C GLU A 235 -16.97 -5.47 -4.00
N LEU A 236 -16.62 -6.76 -3.94
CA LEU A 236 -17.52 -7.83 -4.35
C LEU A 236 -18.63 -8.07 -3.32
N SER A 237 -18.28 -8.02 -2.03
CA SER A 237 -19.22 -8.22 -0.94
C SER A 237 -20.13 -7.01 -0.76
N LYS A 238 -21.43 -7.20 -0.96
CA LYS A 238 -22.42 -6.13 -0.76
C LYS A 238 -22.38 -5.57 0.67
N GLU A 239 -22.15 -6.42 1.66
CA GLU A 239 -22.06 -6.01 3.06
C GLU A 239 -20.89 -5.04 3.29
N TYR A 240 -19.68 -5.38 2.78
CA TYR A 240 -18.50 -4.53 2.93
C TYR A 240 -18.58 -3.27 2.06
N TYR A 241 -19.16 -3.38 0.87
CA TYR A 241 -19.49 -2.23 0.02
C TYR A 241 -20.34 -1.21 0.77
N ASP A 242 -21.44 -1.64 1.40
CA ASP A 242 -22.34 -0.74 2.14
C ASP A 242 -21.65 -0.09 3.34
N LYS A 243 -20.83 -0.87 4.06
CA LYS A 243 -20.01 -0.37 5.17
C LYS A 243 -19.01 0.69 4.68
N ALA A 244 -18.30 0.43 3.59
CA ALA A 244 -17.36 1.36 3.00
C ALA A 244 -18.03 2.67 2.54
N CYS A 245 -19.15 2.57 1.84
CA CYS A 245 -19.93 3.74 1.41
C CYS A 245 -20.40 4.59 2.59
N ASN A 246 -20.90 3.96 3.67
CA ASN A 246 -21.31 4.67 4.86
C ASN A 246 -20.12 5.37 5.55
N ARG A 247 -18.97 4.69 5.64
CA ARG A 247 -17.74 5.25 6.21
C ARG A 247 -17.26 6.47 5.42
N ILE A 248 -17.28 6.40 4.08
CA ILE A 248 -16.94 7.54 3.21
C ILE A 248 -17.89 8.71 3.43
N LYS A 249 -19.21 8.46 3.51
CA LYS A 249 -20.19 9.51 3.81
C LYS A 249 -19.90 10.21 5.14
N MET A 250 -19.56 9.44 6.17
CA MET A 250 -19.20 9.98 7.49
C MET A 250 -17.92 10.81 7.43
N GLU A 251 -16.91 10.37 6.68
CA GLU A 251 -15.65 11.10 6.48
C GLU A 251 -15.89 12.44 5.78
N LEU A 252 -16.67 12.44 4.70
CA LEU A 252 -16.99 13.66 3.94
C LEU A 252 -17.90 14.63 4.69
N ALA A 253 -18.67 14.14 5.68
CA ALA A 253 -19.53 14.96 6.52
C ALA A 253 -18.77 15.64 7.68
N GLN A 254 -17.53 15.22 7.97
CA GLN A 254 -16.72 15.84 9.00
C GLN A 254 -16.26 17.23 8.49
N PRO A 255 -16.49 18.33 9.26
CA PRO A 255 -15.94 19.61 8.88
C PRO A 255 -14.41 19.48 8.87
N THR A 256 -13.78 19.88 7.77
CA THR A 256 -12.33 20.06 7.69
C THR A 256 -11.94 21.11 8.73
N LEU A 257 -11.40 20.69 9.85
CA LEU A 257 -10.75 21.60 10.78
C LEU A 257 -9.48 22.10 10.09
N PHE A 258 -9.54 23.32 9.58
CA PHE A 258 -8.40 24.08 9.07
C PHE A 258 -7.51 24.55 10.21
#